data_8ddf1a73ae40e1188b3dbc9da8a8c3de
#
_entry.id   8ddf1a73ae40e1188b3dbc9da8a8c3de
#
_cell.length_a   1.000
_cell.length_b   1.000
_cell.length_c   1.000
_cell.angle_alpha   90.00
_cell.angle_beta   90.00
_cell.angle_gamma   90.00
#
_symmetry.space_group_name_H-M   'P 1'
#
loop_
_entity.id
_entity.type
_entity.pdbx_description
1 polymer ?
#
loop_
_entity_poly.entity_id
_entity_poly.type
_entity_poly.pdbx_seq_one_letter_code
_entity_poly.pdbx_strand_id
1 'polypeptide(L)'
;MNEQPKFKNIYIQRSLFVFLILLTLALVFLSLKNTKFKQFSTSRGKPEKSRYPGLKNDSTIQQEDKVQETEWMHRLVQFGYPKHSFTPEERLEGSVLMKMIEWPKPSIAEVPFQKSSDPSHTCFVILNSGKTFYAGDQLQVMLRMYDFERNPKYYGGDYLQARIHTPELKAGSAGTVIDHQNGTYHINFTLFWPGKVQVSVSLVHPSEGIEVLWRLREEQPFRIFLTSTFKYGAISEATICNVFLPQTKPICNFTYHNTGEPWICYKPKNLPCSSDVSYQQAGYVKLLLAGEDLRFFQIGVNIKRPILPCGIGHVIVKPSPRQTTDLGECVRGKPVVSPAGFYFMNQWTSTTCNIRHFDTPAKITKCLRGKNMYLLGDSTIRQWFEYLTAFLPDLRKFDLGNHTRVGLLCALDKENNIMLEHHAHGPPMQFRSVSSHHLYYISKTLDEIEERKGVVIGITLCAHFNTFPLDVYIRRLQYIRRSILQLLSRNPDTVIVIKTGNVREPKAGYILNYNDWFSYQLDVLMRRIFAYMNVAFVDAWEMTVAHYLPHNIHPQQIIIKNEIDVFLSYVCPSEKE
;
A
#
# COMPACT_ATOMS: atom_id res chain seq x y z
N MET A 1 9.87 -63.24 -41.70
CA MET A 1 8.40 -63.13 -41.82
C MET A 1 7.92 -62.19 -40.70
N ASN A 2 7.63 -61.06 -41.11
CA ASN A 2 6.67 -60.03 -40.68
C ASN A 2 6.05 -60.12 -39.28
N GLU A 3 6.48 -59.22 -38.39
CA GLU A 3 5.62 -58.63 -37.40
C GLU A 3 5.95 -57.10 -37.28
N GLN A 4 5.13 -56.31 -37.89
CA GLN A 4 4.76 -54.94 -37.54
C GLN A 4 3.47 -54.63 -38.30
N PRO A 5 2.37 -54.09 -37.76
CA PRO A 5 2.31 -52.79 -37.09
C PRO A 5 1.21 -52.75 -36.00
N LYS A 6 1.53 -52.60 -34.74
CA LYS A 6 0.54 -52.22 -33.71
C LYS A 6 0.80 -50.81 -33.06
N PHE A 7 1.93 -50.21 -33.30
CA PHE A 7 2.27 -48.93 -32.65
C PHE A 7 1.75 -47.66 -33.35
N LYS A 8 1.41 -47.70 -34.62
CA LYS A 8 0.89 -46.51 -35.33
C LYS A 8 -0.51 -46.08 -34.91
N ASN A 9 -1.38 -47.00 -34.51
CA ASN A 9 -2.77 -46.65 -34.15
C ASN A 9 -2.91 -45.95 -32.78
N ILE A 10 -2.01 -46.15 -31.84
CA ILE A 10 -2.08 -45.56 -30.52
C ILE A 10 -1.66 -44.05 -30.58
N TYR A 11 -0.70 -43.71 -31.43
CA TYR A 11 -0.30 -42.31 -31.62
C TYR A 11 -1.35 -41.49 -32.33
N ILE A 12 -2.02 -42.05 -33.31
CA ILE A 12 -3.11 -41.36 -34.05
C ILE A 12 -4.33 -41.17 -33.13
N GLN A 13 -4.70 -42.12 -32.30
CA GLN A 13 -5.79 -41.95 -31.33
C GLN A 13 -5.46 -40.94 -30.24
N ARG A 14 -4.24 -40.86 -29.74
CA ARG A 14 -3.81 -39.86 -28.77
C ARG A 14 -3.79 -38.45 -29.39
N SER A 15 -3.32 -38.31 -30.61
CA SER A 15 -3.33 -37.02 -31.33
C SER A 15 -4.75 -36.55 -31.62
N LEU A 16 -5.68 -37.42 -32.00
CA LEU A 16 -7.09 -37.07 -32.17
C LEU A 16 -7.76 -36.67 -30.85
N PHE A 17 -7.44 -37.33 -29.76
CA PHE A 17 -7.98 -37.00 -28.43
C PHE A 17 -7.49 -35.64 -27.93
N VAL A 18 -6.22 -35.32 -28.11
CA VAL A 18 -5.64 -34.01 -27.78
C VAL A 18 -6.23 -32.91 -28.67
N PHE A 19 -6.43 -33.19 -29.97
CA PHE A 19 -7.06 -32.24 -30.90
C PHE A 19 -8.53 -31.97 -30.54
N LEU A 20 -9.29 -32.97 -30.14
CA LEU A 20 -10.67 -32.82 -29.66
C LEU A 20 -10.76 -32.03 -28.37
N ILE A 21 -9.83 -32.20 -27.42
CA ILE A 21 -9.76 -31.40 -26.20
C ILE A 21 -9.44 -29.96 -26.53
N LEU A 22 -8.50 -29.70 -27.42
CA LEU A 22 -8.17 -28.33 -27.85
C LEU A 22 -9.31 -27.66 -28.60
N LEU A 23 -10.06 -28.42 -29.41
CA LEU A 23 -11.23 -27.92 -30.12
C LEU A 23 -12.40 -27.59 -29.17
N THR A 24 -12.65 -28.42 -28.17
CA THR A 24 -13.66 -28.14 -27.13
C THR A 24 -13.28 -26.95 -26.27
N LEU A 25 -12.01 -26.80 -25.90
CA LEU A 25 -11.52 -25.62 -25.20
C LEU A 25 -11.64 -24.34 -26.05
N ALA A 26 -11.37 -24.42 -27.36
CA ALA A 26 -11.56 -23.30 -28.29
C ALA A 26 -13.03 -22.91 -28.44
N LEU A 27 -13.94 -23.91 -28.51
CA LEU A 27 -15.39 -23.66 -28.61
C LEU A 27 -15.96 -23.08 -27.30
N VAL A 28 -15.49 -23.53 -26.14
CA VAL A 28 -15.82 -22.94 -24.84
C VAL A 28 -15.30 -21.50 -24.76
N PHE A 29 -14.09 -21.26 -25.28
CA PHE A 29 -13.50 -19.91 -25.32
C PHE A 29 -14.29 -18.95 -26.26
N LEU A 30 -14.78 -19.46 -27.40
CA LEU A 30 -15.62 -18.73 -28.33
C LEU A 30 -17.04 -18.50 -27.78
N SER A 31 -17.60 -19.46 -27.06
CA SER A 31 -18.89 -19.31 -26.36
C SER A 31 -18.84 -18.27 -25.25
N LEU A 32 -17.72 -18.25 -24.49
CA LEU A 32 -17.47 -17.22 -23.46
C LEU A 32 -17.23 -15.82 -24.06
N LYS A 33 -16.76 -15.73 -25.32
CA LYS A 33 -16.60 -14.46 -26.04
C LYS A 33 -17.94 -13.88 -26.52
N ASN A 34 -18.96 -14.70 -26.71
CA ASN A 34 -20.28 -14.28 -27.25
C ASN A 34 -21.30 -13.92 -26.16
N THR A 35 -21.00 -14.03 -24.89
CA THR A 35 -21.78 -13.37 -23.84
C THR A 35 -21.48 -11.88 -23.87
N LYS A 36 -22.20 -11.16 -24.72
CA LYS A 36 -22.20 -9.70 -24.80
C LYS A 36 -22.56 -9.12 -23.45
N PHE A 37 -21.56 -8.65 -22.70
CA PHE A 37 -21.78 -7.62 -21.70
C PHE A 37 -22.24 -6.36 -22.43
N LYS A 38 -23.51 -6.01 -22.30
CA LYS A 38 -24.01 -4.71 -22.75
C LYS A 38 -23.20 -3.62 -22.04
N GLN A 39 -22.37 -2.91 -22.78
CA GLN A 39 -21.81 -1.63 -22.37
C GLN A 39 -22.99 -0.68 -22.07
N PHE A 40 -23.08 -0.24 -20.82
CA PHE A 40 -23.90 0.91 -20.49
C PHE A 40 -23.17 2.16 -20.98
N SER A 41 -23.65 2.71 -22.08
CA SER A 41 -23.31 4.05 -22.54
C SER A 41 -24.00 5.04 -21.61
N THR A 42 -23.26 5.72 -20.77
CA THR A 42 -23.72 6.90 -20.06
C THR A 42 -23.72 8.07 -21.04
N SER A 43 -24.85 8.76 -21.14
CA SER A 43 -25.03 9.97 -21.97
C SER A 43 -23.98 11.03 -21.57
N ARG A 44 -23.22 11.50 -22.56
CA ARG A 44 -22.28 12.62 -22.43
C ARG A 44 -23.04 13.92 -22.15
N GLY A 45 -22.97 14.39 -20.90
CA GLY A 45 -23.17 15.80 -20.59
C GLY A 45 -21.89 16.56 -20.96
N LYS A 46 -22.00 17.65 -21.72
CA LYS A 46 -20.87 18.50 -22.09
C LYS A 46 -20.27 19.16 -20.83
N PRO A 47 -18.95 19.21 -20.65
CA PRO A 47 -18.34 19.93 -19.53
C PRO A 47 -18.43 21.43 -19.76
N GLU A 48 -18.97 22.13 -18.79
CA GLU A 48 -18.95 23.58 -18.69
C GLU A 48 -17.55 24.06 -18.30
N LYS A 49 -17.05 25.11 -18.98
CA LYS A 49 -15.71 25.67 -18.80
C LYS A 49 -15.62 26.40 -17.46
N SER A 50 -14.81 25.89 -16.52
CA SER A 50 -14.40 26.61 -15.32
C SER A 50 -13.19 27.49 -15.62
N ARG A 51 -13.34 28.81 -15.42
CA ARG A 51 -12.26 29.81 -15.40
C ARG A 51 -11.71 29.91 -13.97
N TYR A 52 -10.40 29.83 -13.82
CA TYR A 52 -9.75 30.20 -12.56
C TYR A 52 -9.59 31.73 -12.47
N PRO A 53 -9.87 32.33 -11.30
CA PRO A 53 -9.32 33.63 -10.91
C PRO A 53 -8.55 33.55 -9.59
N GLY A 54 -7.58 34.49 -9.47
CA GLY A 54 -6.67 34.63 -8.35
C GLY A 54 -7.27 35.00 -7.00
N LEU A 55 -6.40 34.97 -5.99
CA LEU A 55 -6.55 35.24 -4.56
C LEU A 55 -7.86 35.94 -4.14
N LYS A 56 -8.63 35.23 -3.32
CA LYS A 56 -9.87 35.77 -2.70
C LYS A 56 -9.85 35.64 -1.19
N ASN A 57 -10.59 36.54 -0.56
CA ASN A 57 -10.74 36.79 0.88
C ASN A 57 -11.27 35.57 1.68
N ASP A 58 -11.00 35.54 3.00
CA ASP A 58 -11.33 34.48 3.98
C ASP A 58 -12.75 33.87 3.90
N SER A 59 -13.75 34.64 3.48
CA SER A 59 -15.13 34.16 3.31
C SER A 59 -15.29 33.15 2.15
N THR A 60 -14.41 33.23 1.15
CA THR A 60 -14.43 32.34 -0.03
C THR A 60 -13.86 30.96 0.30
N ILE A 61 -12.82 30.91 1.15
CA ILE A 61 -12.20 29.65 1.61
C ILE A 61 -13.23 28.81 2.39
N GLN A 62 -13.99 29.43 3.31
CA GLN A 62 -15.04 28.72 4.07
C GLN A 62 -16.18 28.20 3.18
N GLN A 63 -16.44 28.82 2.06
CA GLN A 63 -17.49 28.39 1.14
C GLN A 63 -17.02 27.26 0.22
N GLU A 64 -15.77 27.27 -0.22
CA GLU A 64 -15.14 26.18 -0.97
C GLU A 64 -15.01 24.91 -0.12
N ASP A 65 -14.61 25.05 1.16
CA ASP A 65 -14.53 23.93 2.10
C ASP A 65 -15.91 23.27 2.35
N LYS A 66 -16.99 24.08 2.44
CA LYS A 66 -18.36 23.56 2.57
C LYS A 66 -18.84 22.82 1.31
N VAL A 67 -18.49 23.30 0.13
CA VAL A 67 -18.83 22.64 -1.14
C VAL A 67 -18.09 21.32 -1.25
N GLN A 68 -16.80 21.25 -0.93
CA GLN A 68 -16.01 20.03 -0.93
C GLN A 68 -16.49 19.02 0.14
N GLU A 69 -16.88 19.50 1.33
CA GLU A 69 -17.49 18.66 2.37
C GLU A 69 -18.76 17.96 1.83
N THR A 70 -19.57 18.70 1.09
CA THR A 70 -20.81 18.17 0.52
C THR A 70 -20.53 17.12 -0.55
N GLU A 71 -19.51 17.31 -1.38
CA GLU A 71 -19.13 16.37 -2.44
C GLU A 71 -18.57 15.07 -1.86
N TRP A 72 -17.66 15.15 -0.89
CA TRP A 72 -17.10 13.98 -0.22
C TRP A 72 -18.17 13.14 0.47
N MET A 73 -19.09 13.78 1.18
CA MET A 73 -20.24 13.14 1.82
C MET A 73 -21.16 12.49 0.80
N HIS A 74 -21.38 13.13 -0.34
CA HIS A 74 -22.25 12.59 -1.39
C HIS A 74 -21.68 11.29 -1.95
N ARG A 75 -20.37 11.24 -2.20
CA ARG A 75 -19.66 10.03 -2.64
C ARG A 75 -19.76 8.90 -1.62
N LEU A 76 -19.53 9.17 -0.34
CA LEU A 76 -19.65 8.15 0.71
C LEU A 76 -21.06 7.58 0.81
N VAL A 77 -22.10 8.43 0.70
CA VAL A 77 -23.49 7.97 0.69
C VAL A 77 -23.77 7.09 -0.54
N GLN A 78 -23.20 7.42 -1.71
CA GLN A 78 -23.28 6.56 -2.89
C GLN A 78 -22.64 5.19 -2.66
N PHE A 79 -21.59 5.10 -1.83
CA PHE A 79 -20.98 3.83 -1.40
C PHE A 79 -21.75 3.14 -0.26
N GLY A 80 -22.91 3.65 0.14
CA GLY A 80 -23.79 3.02 1.12
C GLY A 80 -23.54 3.38 2.58
N TYR A 81 -22.68 4.36 2.89
CA TYR A 81 -22.49 4.83 4.25
C TYR A 81 -23.69 5.65 4.75
N PRO A 82 -24.21 5.38 5.95
CA PRO A 82 -25.29 6.17 6.52
C PRO A 82 -24.84 7.61 6.84
N LYS A 83 -25.63 8.61 6.43
CA LYS A 83 -25.31 10.04 6.67
C LYS A 83 -25.05 10.37 8.14
N HIS A 84 -25.78 9.76 9.06
CA HIS A 84 -25.67 10.00 10.50
C HIS A 84 -24.43 9.37 11.15
N SER A 85 -23.66 8.56 10.41
CA SER A 85 -22.46 7.90 10.95
C SER A 85 -21.23 8.81 11.06
N PHE A 86 -21.32 10.06 10.58
CA PHE A 86 -20.21 11.00 10.51
C PHE A 86 -20.39 12.15 11.49
N THR A 87 -19.36 12.45 12.27
CA THR A 87 -19.31 13.73 13.00
C THR A 87 -18.99 14.89 12.06
N PRO A 88 -19.31 16.15 12.42
CA PRO A 88 -18.92 17.32 11.63
C PRO A 88 -17.42 17.40 11.38
N GLU A 89 -16.61 17.07 12.40
CA GLU A 89 -15.14 17.08 12.33
C GLU A 89 -14.62 16.03 11.34
N GLU A 90 -15.19 14.83 11.30
CA GLU A 90 -14.80 13.78 10.36
C GLU A 90 -15.16 14.14 8.92
N ARG A 91 -16.28 14.86 8.72
CA ARG A 91 -16.65 15.34 7.39
C ARG A 91 -15.65 16.36 6.86
N LEU A 92 -15.31 17.36 7.69
CA LEU A 92 -14.32 18.36 7.34
C LEU A 92 -12.94 17.71 7.12
N GLU A 93 -12.52 16.84 8.02
CA GLU A 93 -11.26 16.11 7.89
C GLU A 93 -11.18 15.32 6.59
N GLY A 94 -12.26 14.61 6.20
CA GLY A 94 -12.30 13.83 4.96
C GLY A 94 -12.04 14.72 3.74
N SER A 95 -12.66 15.89 3.67
CA SER A 95 -12.43 16.87 2.59
C SER A 95 -10.98 17.38 2.57
N VAL A 96 -10.43 17.71 3.72
CA VAL A 96 -9.03 18.16 3.86
C VAL A 96 -8.06 17.04 3.42
N LEU A 97 -8.33 15.80 3.80
CA LEU A 97 -7.50 14.66 3.42
C LEU A 97 -7.54 14.41 1.91
N MET A 98 -8.71 14.52 1.28
CA MET A 98 -8.82 14.38 -0.17
C MET A 98 -8.04 15.48 -0.92
N LYS A 99 -8.12 16.74 -0.44
CA LYS A 99 -7.34 17.85 -0.98
C LYS A 99 -5.82 17.66 -0.80
N MET A 100 -5.39 17.08 0.32
CA MET A 100 -3.98 16.85 0.62
C MET A 100 -3.31 15.86 -0.33
N ILE A 101 -4.07 14.95 -0.92
CA ILE A 101 -3.59 13.94 -1.87
C ILE A 101 -3.90 14.28 -3.32
N GLU A 102 -4.43 15.49 -3.59
CA GLU A 102 -4.54 15.98 -4.97
C GLU A 102 -3.17 15.93 -5.65
N TRP A 103 -3.17 15.53 -6.92
CA TRP A 103 -1.95 15.34 -7.68
C TRP A 103 -1.89 16.30 -8.86
N PRO A 104 -0.73 16.91 -9.14
CA PRO A 104 -0.59 17.78 -10.30
C PRO A 104 -0.94 17.04 -11.59
N LYS A 105 -1.78 17.66 -12.41
CA LYS A 105 -2.22 17.09 -13.69
C LYS A 105 -1.47 17.69 -14.86
N PRO A 106 -1.27 16.95 -15.96
CA PRO A 106 -0.80 17.51 -17.22
C PRO A 106 -1.68 18.68 -17.66
N SER A 107 -1.07 19.69 -18.26
CA SER A 107 -1.79 20.89 -18.74
C SER A 107 -2.68 20.60 -19.94
N ILE A 108 -2.54 19.45 -20.58
CA ILE A 108 -3.27 19.00 -21.76
C ILE A 108 -4.02 17.71 -21.41
N ALA A 109 -5.30 17.63 -21.76
CA ALA A 109 -6.16 16.52 -21.37
C ALA A 109 -5.81 15.17 -22.01
N GLU A 110 -5.27 15.20 -23.23
CA GLU A 110 -4.84 13.99 -23.95
C GLU A 110 -3.44 14.22 -24.49
N VAL A 111 -2.45 13.69 -23.81
CA VAL A 111 -1.05 13.80 -24.19
C VAL A 111 -0.66 12.55 -24.98
N PRO A 112 -0.18 12.67 -26.24
CA PRO A 112 0.38 11.54 -26.98
C PRO A 112 1.58 10.93 -26.22
N PHE A 113 1.76 9.62 -26.35
CA PHE A 113 2.87 8.93 -25.66
C PHE A 113 4.23 9.57 -25.89
N GLN A 114 4.54 10.00 -27.12
CA GLN A 114 5.81 10.64 -27.48
C GLN A 114 6.06 11.95 -26.69
N LYS A 115 5.00 12.59 -26.21
CA LYS A 115 5.08 13.83 -25.42
C LYS A 115 5.07 13.56 -23.91
N SER A 116 4.98 12.29 -23.49
CA SER A 116 5.08 11.91 -22.09
C SER A 116 6.52 11.93 -21.58
N SER A 117 6.67 11.90 -20.25
CA SER A 117 7.98 11.94 -19.61
C SER A 117 8.83 10.72 -19.95
N ASP A 118 10.03 10.97 -20.52
CA ASP A 118 11.00 9.95 -20.88
C ASP A 118 12.24 9.99 -19.98
N PRO A 119 12.45 8.97 -19.15
CA PRO A 119 13.64 8.88 -18.31
C PRO A 119 14.94 8.69 -19.09
N SER A 120 14.89 8.24 -20.36
CA SER A 120 16.08 8.01 -21.20
C SER A 120 16.66 9.32 -21.75
N HIS A 121 15.82 10.33 -21.97
CA HIS A 121 16.24 11.67 -22.39
C HIS A 121 16.36 12.64 -21.21
N THR A 122 16.03 12.19 -20.00
CA THR A 122 16.14 12.95 -18.76
C THR A 122 17.40 12.55 -18.01
N CYS A 123 18.12 13.52 -17.48
CA CYS A 123 19.22 13.25 -16.57
C CYS A 123 19.18 14.19 -15.36
N PHE A 124 19.82 13.80 -14.25
CA PHE A 124 19.94 14.62 -13.06
C PHE A 124 21.34 15.19 -12.88
N VAL A 125 21.44 16.32 -12.19
CA VAL A 125 22.69 16.95 -11.77
C VAL A 125 22.76 17.06 -10.26
N ILE A 126 23.94 16.79 -9.68
CA ILE A 126 24.23 17.06 -8.28
C ILE A 126 24.64 18.53 -8.19
N LEU A 127 23.89 19.32 -7.40
CA LEU A 127 24.20 20.73 -7.20
C LEU A 127 25.40 20.87 -6.27
N ASN A 128 26.26 21.84 -6.57
CA ASN A 128 27.47 22.11 -5.77
C ASN A 128 28.41 20.90 -5.62
N SER A 129 28.52 20.06 -6.66
CA SER A 129 29.35 18.84 -6.65
C SER A 129 30.85 19.09 -6.38
N GLY A 130 31.35 20.31 -6.62
CA GLY A 130 32.71 20.74 -6.26
C GLY A 130 32.93 21.08 -4.76
N LYS A 131 31.88 21.12 -3.97
CA LYS A 131 31.95 21.37 -2.53
C LYS A 131 32.48 20.14 -1.79
N THR A 132 33.24 20.35 -0.70
CA THR A 132 33.55 19.28 0.25
C THR A 132 32.31 19.00 1.12
N PHE A 133 31.83 17.77 1.11
CA PHE A 133 30.71 17.31 1.94
C PHE A 133 31.21 16.57 3.18
N TYR A 134 30.46 16.75 4.28
CA TYR A 134 30.65 16.04 5.54
C TYR A 134 29.38 15.25 5.92
N ALA A 135 29.52 14.21 6.70
CA ALA A 135 28.37 13.52 7.25
C ALA A 135 27.52 14.50 8.08
N GLY A 136 26.22 14.53 7.83
CA GLY A 136 25.24 15.51 8.35
C GLY A 136 24.89 16.65 7.37
N ASP A 137 25.64 16.82 6.28
CA ASP A 137 25.32 17.85 5.28
C ASP A 137 24.12 17.44 4.42
N GLN A 138 23.49 18.47 3.82
CA GLN A 138 22.44 18.31 2.82
C GLN A 138 23.04 18.24 1.43
N LEU A 139 22.64 17.22 0.66
CA LEU A 139 22.93 17.07 -0.75
C LEU A 139 21.68 17.42 -1.57
N GLN A 140 21.84 18.28 -2.55
CA GLN A 140 20.78 18.70 -3.44
C GLN A 140 21.01 18.17 -4.84
N VAL A 141 19.98 17.62 -5.44
CA VAL A 141 19.96 17.12 -6.80
C VAL A 141 18.83 17.79 -7.55
N MET A 142 19.05 18.14 -8.79
CA MET A 142 18.06 18.73 -9.67
C MET A 142 17.95 17.92 -10.95
N LEU A 143 16.74 17.78 -11.46
CA LEU A 143 16.49 17.28 -12.80
C LEU A 143 15.38 18.09 -13.48
N ARG A 144 15.43 18.11 -14.81
CA ARG A 144 14.37 18.61 -15.67
C ARG A 144 13.92 17.46 -16.57
N MET A 145 12.62 17.20 -16.58
CA MET A 145 12.03 16.14 -17.40
C MET A 145 11.96 16.55 -18.87
N TYR A 146 12.21 15.59 -19.73
CA TYR A 146 12.07 15.68 -21.18
C TYR A 146 11.11 14.61 -21.68
N ASP A 147 10.48 14.87 -22.83
CA ASP A 147 9.66 13.89 -23.53
C ASP A 147 10.51 12.99 -24.46
N PHE A 148 9.86 11.99 -25.11
CA PHE A 148 10.53 11.08 -26.05
C PHE A 148 11.06 11.79 -27.31
N GLU A 149 10.61 13.01 -27.60
CA GLU A 149 11.11 13.85 -28.70
C GLU A 149 12.21 14.83 -28.25
N ARG A 150 12.68 14.71 -26.97
CA ARG A 150 13.71 15.57 -26.36
C ARG A 150 13.25 17.01 -26.12
N ASN A 151 11.96 17.27 -26.08
CA ASN A 151 11.47 18.58 -25.66
C ASN A 151 11.38 18.63 -24.13
N PRO A 152 11.72 19.77 -23.51
CA PRO A 152 11.58 19.92 -22.07
C PRO A 152 10.09 19.93 -21.70
N LYS A 153 9.75 19.27 -20.59
CA LYS A 153 8.40 19.31 -20.00
C LYS A 153 8.17 20.66 -19.32
N TYR A 154 6.92 21.14 -19.33
CA TYR A 154 6.50 22.41 -18.75
C TYR A 154 5.49 22.26 -17.61
N TYR A 155 5.21 21.06 -17.18
CA TYR A 155 4.32 20.70 -16.08
C TYR A 155 4.94 19.59 -15.24
N GLY A 156 4.52 19.48 -14.00
CA GLY A 156 4.96 18.45 -13.07
C GLY A 156 4.03 17.24 -13.05
N GLY A 157 4.01 16.58 -11.91
CA GLY A 157 3.14 15.44 -11.65
C GLY A 157 3.79 14.08 -11.90
N ASP A 158 5.03 14.01 -12.34
CA ASP A 158 5.76 12.74 -12.41
C ASP A 158 6.00 12.20 -11.00
N TYR A 159 5.76 10.91 -10.79
CA TYR A 159 6.08 10.27 -9.54
C TYR A 159 7.49 9.70 -9.58
N LEU A 160 8.37 10.33 -8.83
CA LEU A 160 9.78 9.99 -8.71
C LEU A 160 10.06 9.33 -7.36
N GLN A 161 10.97 8.36 -7.34
CA GLN A 161 11.59 7.85 -6.12
C GLN A 161 13.10 8.06 -6.21
N ALA A 162 13.69 8.45 -5.09
CA ALA A 162 15.13 8.72 -5.03
C ALA A 162 15.73 8.20 -3.73
N ARG A 163 16.99 7.75 -3.83
CA ARG A 163 17.80 7.34 -2.69
C ARG A 163 19.27 7.65 -2.90
N ILE A 164 19.99 7.79 -1.81
CA ILE A 164 21.44 7.72 -1.79
C ILE A 164 21.86 6.37 -1.21
N HIS A 165 22.96 5.81 -1.69
CA HIS A 165 23.41 4.50 -1.23
C HIS A 165 24.92 4.30 -1.42
N THR A 166 25.48 3.41 -0.59
CA THR A 166 26.83 2.86 -0.72
C THR A 166 26.73 1.34 -0.60
N PRO A 167 26.72 0.59 -1.73
CA PRO A 167 26.50 -0.86 -1.71
C PRO A 167 27.53 -1.62 -0.84
N GLU A 168 28.79 -1.21 -0.86
CA GLU A 168 29.88 -1.83 -0.11
C GLU A 168 29.66 -1.73 1.41
N LEU A 169 29.04 -0.65 1.87
CA LEU A 169 28.67 -0.43 3.27
C LEU A 169 27.26 -0.91 3.57
N LYS A 170 26.54 -1.45 2.60
CA LYS A 170 25.11 -1.79 2.74
C LYS A 170 24.34 -0.64 3.40
N ALA A 171 24.64 0.58 2.96
CA ALA A 171 24.10 1.82 3.48
C ALA A 171 23.15 2.45 2.45
N GLY A 172 22.11 3.13 2.94
CA GLY A 172 21.15 3.82 2.09
C GLY A 172 20.17 4.68 2.87
N SER A 173 19.70 5.75 2.24
CA SER A 173 18.69 6.67 2.77
C SER A 173 17.79 7.16 1.65
N ALA A 174 16.50 7.35 1.96
CA ALA A 174 15.53 7.93 1.03
C ALA A 174 15.78 9.42 0.81
N GLY A 175 15.40 9.92 -0.37
CA GLY A 175 15.42 11.35 -0.71
C GLY A 175 14.00 11.93 -0.72
N THR A 176 13.89 13.20 -0.41
CA THR A 176 12.64 13.97 -0.50
C THR A 176 12.58 14.67 -1.85
N VAL A 177 11.58 14.31 -2.66
CA VAL A 177 11.34 14.90 -3.98
C VAL A 177 10.42 16.11 -3.85
N ILE A 178 10.80 17.22 -4.48
CA ILE A 178 10.01 18.45 -4.56
C ILE A 178 9.69 18.71 -6.03
N ASP A 179 8.43 18.66 -6.39
CA ASP A 179 7.91 19.00 -7.72
C ASP A 179 7.64 20.49 -7.81
N HIS A 180 8.29 21.19 -8.75
CA HIS A 180 8.05 22.61 -9.01
C HIS A 180 6.89 22.86 -9.98
N GLN A 181 6.21 21.81 -10.42
CA GLN A 181 5.04 21.85 -11.32
C GLN A 181 5.32 22.50 -12.68
N ASN A 182 6.57 22.55 -13.07
CA ASN A 182 7.06 23.13 -14.34
C ASN A 182 8.01 22.19 -15.11
N GLY A 183 7.97 20.89 -14.80
CA GLY A 183 8.86 19.87 -15.35
C GLY A 183 10.24 19.81 -14.68
N THR A 184 10.47 20.64 -13.64
CA THR A 184 11.71 20.63 -12.85
C THR A 184 11.45 20.05 -11.47
N TYR A 185 12.38 19.23 -11.00
CA TYR A 185 12.31 18.58 -9.68
C TYR A 185 13.58 18.83 -8.90
N HIS A 186 13.45 19.14 -7.61
CA HIS A 186 14.57 19.10 -6.67
C HIS A 186 14.44 17.88 -5.77
N ILE A 187 15.59 17.28 -5.42
CA ILE A 187 15.63 16.14 -4.51
C ILE A 187 16.65 16.47 -3.43
N ASN A 188 16.22 16.39 -2.19
CA ASN A 188 17.05 16.66 -1.03
C ASN A 188 17.38 15.35 -0.31
N PHE A 189 18.66 15.21 0.04
CA PHE A 189 19.17 14.09 0.84
C PHE A 189 19.96 14.61 2.03
N THR A 190 19.93 13.88 3.14
CA THR A 190 20.90 14.06 4.23
C THR A 190 21.98 13.00 4.10
N LEU A 191 23.24 13.42 4.12
CA LEU A 191 24.41 12.54 4.01
C LEU A 191 24.73 11.98 5.40
N PHE A 192 24.33 10.74 5.69
CA PHE A 192 24.46 10.17 7.05
C PHE A 192 25.78 9.47 7.32
N TRP A 193 26.56 9.09 6.31
CA TRP A 193 27.79 8.31 6.46
C TRP A 193 28.91 8.85 5.55
N PRO A 194 30.19 8.66 5.95
CA PRO A 194 31.32 9.03 5.12
C PRO A 194 31.60 8.00 4.04
N GLY A 195 32.34 8.41 3.00
CA GLY A 195 32.77 7.58 1.89
C GLY A 195 32.16 8.01 0.56
N LYS A 196 32.20 7.13 -0.44
CA LYS A 196 31.59 7.37 -1.75
C LYS A 196 30.09 7.09 -1.68
N VAL A 197 29.29 8.14 -1.83
CA VAL A 197 27.80 8.08 -1.77
C VAL A 197 27.25 8.28 -3.18
N GLN A 198 26.51 7.29 -3.68
CA GLN A 198 25.90 7.29 -5.00
C GLN A 198 24.46 7.79 -4.90
N VAL A 199 24.02 8.53 -5.91
CA VAL A 199 22.62 8.98 -6.05
C VAL A 199 21.92 8.07 -7.06
N SER A 200 20.72 7.63 -6.71
CA SER A 200 19.80 6.90 -7.60
C SER A 200 18.47 7.63 -7.65
N VAL A 201 18.00 7.94 -8.85
CA VAL A 201 16.68 8.52 -9.12
C VAL A 201 15.96 7.62 -10.11
N SER A 202 14.67 7.39 -9.90
CA SER A 202 13.85 6.59 -10.81
C SER A 202 12.52 7.28 -11.09
N LEU A 203 12.11 7.29 -12.35
CA LEU A 203 10.75 7.59 -12.74
C LEU A 203 9.89 6.36 -12.42
N VAL A 204 8.98 6.48 -11.47
CA VAL A 204 8.06 5.40 -11.09
C VAL A 204 6.85 5.37 -12.01
N HIS A 205 6.25 6.55 -12.22
CA HIS A 205 5.16 6.76 -13.18
C HIS A 205 5.29 8.14 -13.81
N PRO A 206 5.12 8.27 -15.13
CA PRO A 206 5.00 9.57 -15.77
C PRO A 206 3.68 10.23 -15.38
N SER A 207 3.62 11.55 -15.38
CA SER A 207 2.43 12.32 -15.02
C SER A 207 1.20 11.95 -15.87
N GLU A 208 1.40 11.61 -17.12
CA GLU A 208 0.37 11.16 -18.07
C GLU A 208 -0.20 9.79 -17.65
N GLY A 209 0.67 8.89 -17.21
CA GLY A 209 0.25 7.60 -16.66
C GLY A 209 -0.52 7.75 -15.34
N ILE A 210 -0.14 8.72 -14.52
CA ILE A 210 -0.84 9.04 -13.27
C ILE A 210 -2.25 9.58 -13.55
N GLU A 211 -2.42 10.43 -14.56
CA GLU A 211 -3.74 10.92 -14.97
C GLU A 211 -4.65 9.74 -15.40
N VAL A 212 -4.10 8.78 -16.14
CA VAL A 212 -4.83 7.55 -16.51
C VAL A 212 -5.19 6.72 -15.27
N LEU A 213 -4.27 6.54 -14.32
CA LEU A 213 -4.54 5.81 -13.08
C LEU A 213 -5.62 6.51 -12.22
N TRP A 214 -5.56 7.84 -12.16
CA TRP A 214 -6.55 8.65 -11.46
C TRP A 214 -7.92 8.47 -12.10
N ARG A 215 -8.03 8.64 -13.42
CA ARG A 215 -9.26 8.44 -14.19
C ARG A 215 -9.85 7.03 -14.00
N LEU A 216 -9.01 5.99 -14.05
CA LEU A 216 -9.43 4.62 -13.79
C LEU A 216 -10.02 4.44 -12.39
N ARG A 217 -9.46 5.08 -11.37
CA ARG A 217 -9.98 4.99 -10.00
C ARG A 217 -11.32 5.68 -9.84
N GLU A 218 -11.47 6.87 -10.44
CA GLU A 218 -12.71 7.66 -10.34
C GLU A 218 -13.84 7.09 -11.20
N GLU A 219 -13.55 6.70 -12.45
CA GLU A 219 -14.57 6.24 -13.39
C GLU A 219 -14.90 4.75 -13.23
N GLN A 220 -13.96 3.95 -12.75
CA GLN A 220 -14.10 2.50 -12.59
C GLN A 220 -13.71 2.02 -11.18
N PRO A 221 -14.34 2.54 -10.13
CA PRO A 221 -14.00 2.20 -8.74
C PRO A 221 -14.25 0.73 -8.42
N PHE A 222 -15.04 0.03 -9.24
CA PHE A 222 -15.42 -1.38 -9.08
C PHE A 222 -14.70 -2.32 -10.06
N ARG A 223 -13.61 -1.88 -10.66
CA ARG A 223 -12.82 -2.69 -11.60
C ARG A 223 -12.22 -3.97 -10.98
N ILE A 224 -12.19 -4.04 -9.66
CA ILE A 224 -11.89 -5.25 -8.90
C ILE A 224 -13.12 -5.66 -8.11
N PHE A 225 -13.39 -6.95 -8.11
CA PHE A 225 -14.48 -7.55 -7.35
C PHE A 225 -14.03 -8.85 -6.72
N LEU A 226 -14.67 -9.26 -5.65
CA LEU A 226 -14.44 -10.56 -5.03
C LEU A 226 -15.51 -11.55 -5.49
N THR A 227 -15.09 -12.75 -5.87
CA THR A 227 -16.01 -13.88 -5.98
C THR A 227 -16.21 -14.44 -4.59
N SER A 228 -17.45 -14.61 -4.22
CA SER A 228 -17.83 -15.17 -2.93
C SER A 228 -18.61 -16.44 -3.15
N THR A 229 -18.25 -17.48 -2.43
CA THR A 229 -18.92 -18.77 -2.48
C THR A 229 -19.85 -18.86 -1.26
N PHE A 230 -21.14 -18.96 -1.54
CA PHE A 230 -22.17 -19.25 -0.56
C PHE A 230 -22.33 -20.76 -0.47
N LYS A 231 -22.43 -21.32 0.74
CA LYS A 231 -22.55 -22.75 0.97
C LYS A 231 -23.61 -23.04 2.04
N TYR A 232 -24.48 -23.99 1.73
CA TYR A 232 -25.45 -24.54 2.68
C TYR A 232 -25.60 -26.05 2.44
N GLY A 233 -25.14 -26.83 3.38
CA GLY A 233 -25.03 -28.29 3.20
C GLY A 233 -24.16 -28.66 2.00
N ALA A 234 -24.71 -29.44 1.08
CA ALA A 234 -24.04 -29.85 -0.16
C ALA A 234 -24.14 -28.82 -1.31
N ILE A 235 -24.99 -27.81 -1.16
CA ILE A 235 -25.23 -26.82 -2.22
C ILE A 235 -24.20 -25.70 -2.08
N SER A 236 -23.62 -25.28 -3.20
CA SER A 236 -22.66 -24.19 -3.27
C SER A 236 -22.89 -23.34 -4.51
N GLU A 237 -22.97 -22.04 -4.34
CA GLU A 237 -23.12 -21.07 -5.44
C GLU A 237 -22.12 -19.95 -5.31
N ALA A 238 -21.54 -19.52 -6.43
CA ALA A 238 -20.62 -18.38 -6.49
C ALA A 238 -21.33 -17.12 -6.97
N THR A 239 -21.02 -15.99 -6.33
CA THR A 239 -21.53 -14.68 -6.72
C THR A 239 -20.46 -13.61 -6.50
N ILE A 240 -20.76 -12.37 -6.88
CA ILE A 240 -19.85 -11.23 -6.76
C ILE A 240 -20.20 -10.43 -5.51
N CYS A 241 -19.16 -10.06 -4.73
CA CYS A 241 -19.25 -9.12 -3.62
C CYS A 241 -18.33 -7.92 -3.84
N ASN A 242 -18.73 -6.77 -3.34
CA ASN A 242 -17.92 -5.55 -3.34
C ASN A 242 -18.43 -4.55 -2.28
N VAL A 243 -17.71 -3.46 -2.07
CA VAL A 243 -18.17 -2.31 -1.27
C VAL A 243 -19.38 -1.62 -1.89
N PHE A 244 -19.54 -1.72 -3.20
CA PHE A 244 -20.70 -1.27 -3.96
C PHE A 244 -20.95 -2.23 -5.13
N LEU A 245 -22.22 -2.46 -5.44
CA LEU A 245 -22.63 -3.19 -6.65
C LEU A 245 -23.81 -2.47 -7.31
N PRO A 246 -23.85 -2.39 -8.65
CA PRO A 246 -25.03 -1.93 -9.36
C PRO A 246 -26.27 -2.74 -8.94
N GLN A 247 -27.37 -2.06 -8.61
CA GLN A 247 -28.62 -2.70 -8.16
C GLN A 247 -29.40 -3.33 -9.32
N THR A 248 -28.76 -4.15 -10.11
CA THR A 248 -29.37 -4.88 -11.25
C THR A 248 -29.97 -6.22 -10.84
N LYS A 249 -29.68 -6.69 -9.60
CA LYS A 249 -30.11 -7.98 -9.04
C LYS A 249 -30.37 -7.84 -7.55
N PRO A 250 -31.15 -8.75 -6.94
CA PRO A 250 -31.25 -8.82 -5.49
C PRO A 250 -29.87 -8.96 -4.83
N ILE A 251 -29.71 -8.35 -3.67
CA ILE A 251 -28.46 -8.31 -2.92
C ILE A 251 -28.59 -8.94 -1.53
N CYS A 252 -27.50 -9.48 -1.02
CA CYS A 252 -27.27 -9.77 0.39
C CYS A 252 -26.42 -8.65 0.97
N ASN A 253 -26.92 -7.99 2.00
CA ASN A 253 -26.26 -6.89 2.66
C ASN A 253 -25.50 -7.39 3.90
N PHE A 254 -24.17 -7.31 3.87
CA PHE A 254 -23.26 -7.65 4.95
C PHE A 254 -22.57 -6.40 5.54
N THR A 255 -23.19 -5.24 5.36
CA THR A 255 -22.69 -3.98 5.94
C THR A 255 -22.45 -4.16 7.44
N TYR A 256 -21.26 -3.82 7.89
CA TYR A 256 -20.90 -3.94 9.29
C TYR A 256 -21.65 -2.88 10.11
N HIS A 257 -22.61 -3.33 10.90
CA HIS A 257 -23.59 -2.45 11.54
C HIS A 257 -22.98 -1.45 12.54
N ASN A 258 -21.86 -1.80 13.22
CA ASN A 258 -21.23 -0.91 14.20
C ASN A 258 -20.57 0.32 13.54
N THR A 259 -20.06 0.18 12.33
CA THR A 259 -19.37 1.24 11.62
C THR A 259 -20.12 1.74 10.37
N GLY A 260 -21.13 0.99 9.92
CA GLY A 260 -21.82 1.27 8.66
C GLY A 260 -20.96 1.00 7.42
N GLU A 261 -19.81 0.31 7.56
CA GLU A 261 -18.94 0.00 6.42
C GLU A 261 -19.63 -0.96 5.47
N PRO A 262 -19.87 -0.55 4.20
CA PRO A 262 -20.65 -1.32 3.26
C PRO A 262 -19.88 -2.56 2.78
N TRP A 263 -20.56 -3.68 2.76
CA TRP A 263 -20.14 -4.89 2.09
C TRP A 263 -21.36 -5.63 1.59
N ILE A 264 -21.51 -5.77 0.28
CA ILE A 264 -22.69 -6.33 -0.36
C ILE A 264 -22.32 -7.39 -1.37
N CYS A 265 -23.15 -8.41 -1.49
CA CYS A 265 -23.04 -9.46 -2.49
C CYS A 265 -24.31 -9.54 -3.33
N TYR A 266 -24.23 -9.91 -4.60
CA TYR A 266 -25.42 -10.35 -5.29
C TYR A 266 -25.96 -11.62 -4.62
N LYS A 267 -27.28 -11.68 -4.42
CA LYS A 267 -27.93 -12.83 -3.81
C LYS A 267 -27.80 -14.05 -4.73
N PRO A 268 -27.35 -15.20 -4.21
CA PRO A 268 -27.40 -16.46 -4.95
C PRO A 268 -28.84 -16.82 -5.35
N LYS A 269 -28.99 -17.64 -6.39
CA LYS A 269 -30.34 -18.00 -6.89
C LYS A 269 -31.08 -18.91 -5.92
N ASN A 270 -30.38 -19.93 -5.41
CA ASN A 270 -31.01 -21.02 -4.63
C ASN A 270 -30.58 -21.00 -3.14
N LEU A 271 -29.73 -20.07 -2.73
CA LEU A 271 -29.26 -20.00 -1.35
C LEU A 271 -29.71 -18.71 -0.65
N PRO A 272 -30.03 -18.76 0.66
CA PRO A 272 -30.32 -17.57 1.46
C PRO A 272 -29.05 -16.78 1.77
N CYS A 273 -29.21 -15.50 2.13
CA CYS A 273 -28.11 -14.65 2.56
C CYS A 273 -27.44 -15.10 3.88
N SER A 274 -28.13 -15.93 4.66
CA SER A 274 -27.62 -16.52 5.90
C SER A 274 -26.73 -17.75 5.69
N SER A 275 -26.46 -18.14 4.43
CA SER A 275 -25.54 -19.24 4.12
C SER A 275 -24.10 -18.88 4.52
N ASP A 276 -23.29 -19.90 4.78
CA ASP A 276 -21.85 -19.70 4.99
C ASP A 276 -21.20 -19.06 3.76
N VAL A 277 -20.42 -18.02 3.98
CA VAL A 277 -19.76 -17.27 2.90
C VAL A 277 -18.26 -17.36 3.04
N SER A 278 -17.59 -17.73 1.93
CA SER A 278 -16.16 -17.58 1.79
C SER A 278 -15.83 -16.62 0.65
N TYR A 279 -14.87 -15.73 0.89
CA TYR A 279 -14.42 -14.76 -0.09
C TYR A 279 -13.13 -15.25 -0.75
N GLN A 280 -13.02 -15.04 -2.05
CA GLN A 280 -11.74 -15.20 -2.75
C GLN A 280 -11.55 -14.06 -3.73
N GLN A 281 -10.30 -13.75 -4.02
CA GLN A 281 -10.00 -12.81 -5.10
C GLN A 281 -10.60 -13.34 -6.38
N ALA A 282 -11.42 -12.52 -7.01
CA ALA A 282 -12.12 -13.00 -8.16
C ALA A 282 -11.54 -12.53 -9.45
N GLY A 283 -11.65 -11.29 -9.70
CA GLY A 283 -11.46 -10.85 -11.03
C GLY A 283 -11.14 -9.38 -11.14
N TYR A 284 -10.59 -9.08 -12.30
CA TYR A 284 -10.42 -7.73 -12.78
C TYR A 284 -11.34 -7.56 -13.97
N VAL A 285 -11.90 -6.38 -14.11
CA VAL A 285 -12.46 -5.98 -15.40
C VAL A 285 -11.32 -6.04 -16.42
N LYS A 286 -11.46 -6.88 -17.42
CA LYS A 286 -10.45 -7.03 -18.49
C LYS A 286 -10.53 -5.84 -19.43
N LEU A 287 -9.40 -5.51 -20.07
CA LEU A 287 -9.31 -4.43 -21.05
C LEU A 287 -9.75 -3.07 -20.48
N LEU A 288 -9.23 -2.73 -19.31
CA LEU A 288 -9.44 -1.43 -18.68
C LEU A 288 -8.96 -0.26 -19.55
N LEU A 289 -7.90 -0.49 -20.31
CA LEU A 289 -7.28 0.50 -21.18
C LEU A 289 -7.09 -0.06 -22.58
N ALA A 290 -7.05 0.81 -23.57
CA ALA A 290 -6.75 0.53 -24.97
C ALA A 290 -5.91 1.66 -25.58
N GLY A 291 -5.27 1.40 -26.73
CA GLY A 291 -4.56 2.41 -27.48
C GLY A 291 -3.36 3.04 -26.77
N GLU A 292 -3.26 4.36 -26.82
CA GLU A 292 -2.15 5.14 -26.28
C GLU A 292 -2.02 5.00 -24.76
N ASP A 293 -3.11 4.90 -24.01
CA ASP A 293 -3.12 4.81 -22.55
C ASP A 293 -2.27 3.63 -22.02
N LEU A 294 -2.27 2.49 -22.73
CA LEU A 294 -1.45 1.33 -22.34
C LEU A 294 0.05 1.59 -22.45
N ARG A 295 0.47 2.50 -23.32
CA ARG A 295 1.88 2.81 -23.56
C ARG A 295 2.51 3.50 -22.36
N PHE A 296 1.73 4.16 -21.49
CA PHE A 296 2.25 4.78 -20.27
C PHE A 296 2.63 3.77 -19.19
N PHE A 297 2.37 2.46 -19.38
CA PHE A 297 2.59 1.42 -18.37
C PHE A 297 3.58 0.33 -18.80
N GLN A 298 4.60 0.71 -19.56
CA GLN A 298 5.61 -0.21 -20.07
C GLN A 298 6.78 -0.33 -19.07
N ILE A 299 6.87 -1.50 -18.41
CA ILE A 299 7.99 -1.82 -17.52
C ILE A 299 9.29 -1.79 -18.33
N GLY A 300 10.29 -1.08 -17.81
CA GLY A 300 11.60 -0.91 -18.48
C GLY A 300 11.65 0.24 -19.48
N VAL A 301 10.52 0.89 -19.79
CA VAL A 301 10.46 2.09 -20.63
C VAL A 301 10.17 3.33 -19.78
N ASN A 302 9.01 3.37 -19.14
CA ASN A 302 8.52 4.52 -18.35
C ASN A 302 8.04 4.17 -16.94
N ILE A 303 8.14 2.90 -16.54
CA ILE A 303 7.74 2.43 -15.21
C ILE A 303 8.97 1.94 -14.43
N LYS A 304 9.20 2.55 -13.27
CA LYS A 304 10.38 2.31 -12.39
C LYS A 304 11.70 2.30 -13.16
N ARG A 305 11.82 3.23 -14.10
CA ARG A 305 13.00 3.37 -14.94
C ARG A 305 14.01 4.30 -14.28
N PRO A 306 15.27 3.89 -14.13
CA PRO A 306 16.33 4.77 -13.65
C PRO A 306 16.54 5.98 -14.55
N ILE A 307 16.69 7.15 -13.93
CA ILE A 307 17.19 8.39 -14.55
C ILE A 307 18.68 8.46 -14.26
N LEU A 308 19.50 8.61 -15.29
CA LEU A 308 20.96 8.63 -15.18
C LEU A 308 21.47 10.03 -14.82
N PRO A 309 22.66 10.16 -14.20
CA PRO A 309 23.28 11.47 -14.02
C PRO A 309 23.75 12.06 -15.36
N CYS A 310 23.66 13.38 -15.52
CA CYS A 310 24.25 14.10 -16.68
C CYS A 310 25.79 14.11 -16.66
N GLY A 311 26.39 13.71 -15.55
CA GLY A 311 27.81 13.64 -15.33
C GLY A 311 28.16 12.74 -14.15
N ILE A 312 28.77 13.31 -13.11
CA ILE A 312 29.11 12.53 -11.88
C ILE A 312 27.86 12.29 -11.07
N GLY A 313 27.50 11.02 -10.83
CA GLY A 313 26.34 10.59 -10.05
C GLY A 313 26.64 10.25 -8.58
N HIS A 314 27.77 10.71 -8.03
CA HIS A 314 28.18 10.44 -6.66
C HIS A 314 28.95 11.62 -6.05
N VAL A 315 29.06 11.63 -4.73
CA VAL A 315 29.89 12.56 -3.97
C VAL A 315 30.80 11.79 -3.02
N ILE A 316 31.92 12.44 -2.62
CA ILE A 316 32.78 11.94 -1.56
C ILE A 316 32.45 12.71 -0.28
N VAL A 317 32.05 11.97 0.75
CA VAL A 317 31.63 12.49 2.04
C VAL A 317 32.74 12.23 3.07
N LYS A 318 33.16 13.28 3.77
CA LYS A 318 34.14 13.17 4.86
C LYS A 318 33.43 12.88 6.19
N PRO A 319 34.12 12.28 7.16
CA PRO A 319 33.58 12.14 8.54
C PRO A 319 33.14 13.50 9.09
N SER A 320 32.03 13.50 9.86
CA SER A 320 31.57 14.72 10.52
C SER A 320 32.55 15.17 11.60
N PRO A 321 32.90 16.45 11.65
CA PRO A 321 33.63 17.01 12.80
C PRO A 321 32.75 17.18 14.04
N ARG A 322 31.41 17.03 13.90
CA ARG A 322 30.43 17.17 14.99
C ARG A 322 30.25 15.85 15.72
N GLN A 323 30.11 15.92 17.03
CA GLN A 323 29.73 14.75 17.83
C GLN A 323 28.30 14.29 17.49
N THR A 324 28.06 12.99 17.50
CA THR A 324 26.72 12.41 17.38
C THR A 324 25.90 12.81 18.60
N THR A 325 24.74 13.40 18.37
CA THR A 325 23.77 13.74 19.43
C THR A 325 23.06 12.45 19.86
N ASP A 326 22.99 12.22 21.17
CA ASP A 326 22.12 11.18 21.73
C ASP A 326 20.66 11.59 21.50
N LEU A 327 19.91 10.77 20.78
CA LEU A 327 18.51 11.02 20.45
C LEU A 327 17.54 10.57 21.55
N GLY A 328 18.06 9.86 22.56
CA GLY A 328 17.26 9.29 23.63
C GLY A 328 16.39 8.10 23.18
N GLU A 329 15.55 7.64 24.09
CA GLU A 329 14.68 6.49 23.87
C GLU A 329 13.54 6.77 22.87
N CYS A 330 13.02 5.70 22.25
CA CYS A 330 11.87 5.76 21.36
C CYS A 330 10.59 5.97 22.17
N VAL A 331 9.95 7.12 21.98
CA VAL A 331 8.74 7.54 22.69
C VAL A 331 7.59 7.74 21.69
N ARG A 332 6.41 7.23 22.04
CA ARG A 332 5.16 7.39 21.28
C ARG A 332 4.73 8.85 21.21
N GLY A 333 3.88 9.18 20.22
CA GLY A 333 3.29 10.52 20.07
C GLY A 333 4.22 11.57 19.46
N LYS A 334 5.44 11.19 19.06
CA LYS A 334 6.32 12.11 18.32
C LYS A 334 5.87 12.24 16.85
N PRO A 335 6.03 13.43 16.24
CA PRO A 335 5.76 13.62 14.82
C PRO A 335 6.60 12.67 13.95
N VAL A 336 6.01 12.22 12.85
CA VAL A 336 6.75 11.52 11.80
C VAL A 336 7.62 12.54 11.07
N VAL A 337 8.91 12.22 10.91
CA VAL A 337 9.88 13.06 10.19
C VAL A 337 10.37 12.33 8.94
N SER A 338 10.82 13.06 7.94
CA SER A 338 11.47 12.52 6.75
C SER A 338 12.81 13.24 6.53
N PRO A 339 13.92 12.50 6.34
CA PRO A 339 13.99 11.04 6.39
C PRO A 339 13.83 10.50 7.81
N ALA A 340 13.07 9.40 7.96
CA ALA A 340 12.85 8.72 9.24
C ALA A 340 14.11 8.03 9.75
N GLY A 341 15.05 7.73 8.85
CA GLY A 341 16.33 7.08 9.17
C GLY A 341 17.14 6.71 7.94
N PHE A 342 18.11 5.86 8.16
CA PHE A 342 19.01 5.35 7.13
C PHE A 342 19.53 3.96 7.51
N TYR A 343 19.93 3.19 6.49
CA TYR A 343 20.70 1.96 6.69
C TYR A 343 22.20 2.24 6.73
N PHE A 344 22.87 1.58 7.65
CA PHE A 344 24.33 1.46 7.68
C PHE A 344 24.70 0.05 8.13
N MET A 345 25.53 -0.68 7.37
CA MET A 345 25.88 -2.09 7.63
C MET A 345 24.64 -3.01 7.77
N ASN A 346 23.61 -2.77 6.97
CA ASN A 346 22.29 -3.44 7.02
C ASN A 346 21.47 -3.19 8.32
N GLN A 347 21.90 -2.29 9.17
CA GLN A 347 21.15 -1.90 10.37
C GLN A 347 20.46 -0.56 10.14
N TRP A 348 19.20 -0.45 10.53
CA TRP A 348 18.44 0.79 10.47
C TRP A 348 18.77 1.67 11.67
N THR A 349 19.16 2.90 11.39
CA THR A 349 19.36 3.96 12.38
C THR A 349 18.26 5.00 12.18
N SER A 350 17.50 5.28 13.24
CA SER A 350 16.45 6.31 13.20
C SER A 350 17.03 7.69 13.40
N THR A 351 16.36 8.72 12.86
CA THR A 351 16.66 10.13 13.09
C THR A 351 15.93 10.72 14.29
N THR A 352 15.07 9.95 14.97
CA THR A 352 14.19 10.44 16.04
C THR A 352 14.44 9.83 17.39
N CYS A 353 15.05 8.64 17.47
CA CYS A 353 15.36 7.94 18.71
C CYS A 353 16.42 6.87 18.49
N ASN A 354 17.02 6.36 19.57
CA ASN A 354 18.01 5.30 19.53
C ASN A 354 17.32 3.94 19.37
N ILE A 355 17.49 3.30 18.21
CA ILE A 355 16.94 1.97 17.94
C ILE A 355 17.80 0.91 18.65
N ARG A 356 17.14 0.00 19.34
CA ARG A 356 17.75 -1.19 19.94
C ARG A 356 17.77 -2.34 18.92
N HIS A 357 18.85 -3.11 18.91
CA HIS A 357 18.99 -4.26 18.03
C HIS A 357 18.73 -5.56 18.78
N PHE A 358 17.73 -6.30 18.34
CA PHE A 358 17.29 -7.56 18.94
C PHE A 358 17.82 -8.74 18.13
N ASP A 359 19.15 -8.96 18.23
CA ASP A 359 19.87 -9.92 17.38
C ASP A 359 19.80 -11.36 17.89
N THR A 360 19.25 -11.61 19.08
CA THR A 360 19.12 -12.95 19.64
C THR A 360 17.71 -13.23 20.13
N PRO A 361 17.26 -14.50 20.08
CA PRO A 361 15.96 -14.89 20.64
C PRO A 361 15.77 -14.45 22.08
N ALA A 362 16.81 -14.60 22.91
CA ALA A 362 16.76 -14.22 24.34
C ALA A 362 16.44 -12.73 24.56
N LYS A 363 17.00 -11.82 23.73
CA LYS A 363 16.68 -10.39 23.80
C LYS A 363 15.21 -10.11 23.50
N ILE A 364 14.66 -10.76 22.47
CA ILE A 364 13.24 -10.61 22.09
C ILE A 364 12.35 -11.23 23.16
N THR A 365 12.66 -12.45 23.62
CA THR A 365 11.90 -13.12 24.69
C THR A 365 11.89 -12.28 25.99
N LYS A 366 13.03 -11.72 26.41
CA LYS A 366 13.09 -10.80 27.56
C LYS A 366 12.18 -9.59 27.36
N CYS A 367 12.20 -8.98 26.17
CA CYS A 367 11.36 -7.84 25.81
C CYS A 367 9.86 -8.19 25.86
N LEU A 368 9.48 -9.34 25.33
CA LEU A 368 8.08 -9.71 25.14
C LEU A 368 7.48 -10.47 26.33
N ARG A 369 8.24 -10.81 27.33
CA ARG A 369 7.76 -11.53 28.52
C ARG A 369 6.54 -10.85 29.14
N GLY A 370 5.46 -11.63 29.35
CA GLY A 370 4.20 -11.16 29.90
C GLY A 370 3.39 -10.26 28.96
N LYS A 371 3.69 -10.24 27.66
CA LYS A 371 2.99 -9.39 26.68
C LYS A 371 2.04 -10.17 25.77
N ASN A 372 0.94 -9.53 25.45
CA ASN A 372 -0.03 -10.00 24.47
C ASN A 372 0.06 -9.09 23.24
N MET A 373 0.51 -9.64 22.12
CA MET A 373 0.71 -8.90 20.90
C MET A 373 -0.37 -9.22 19.86
N TYR A 374 -0.97 -8.18 19.31
CA TYR A 374 -1.94 -8.24 18.22
C TYR A 374 -1.36 -7.57 16.99
N LEU A 375 -1.14 -8.32 15.92
CA LEU A 375 -0.68 -7.83 14.63
C LEU A 375 -1.87 -7.79 13.66
N LEU A 376 -2.43 -6.60 13.45
CA LEU A 376 -3.69 -6.38 12.76
C LEU A 376 -3.46 -5.80 11.38
N GLY A 377 -3.91 -6.46 10.31
CA GLY A 377 -3.79 -5.88 8.98
C GLY A 377 -3.60 -6.87 7.84
N ASP A 378 -2.81 -6.46 6.85
CA ASP A 378 -2.57 -7.23 5.63
C ASP A 378 -1.35 -8.17 5.73
N SER A 379 -0.97 -8.78 4.60
CA SER A 379 0.15 -9.71 4.54
C SER A 379 1.50 -9.10 4.95
N THR A 380 1.66 -7.78 4.91
CA THR A 380 2.92 -7.13 5.23
C THR A 380 3.19 -7.10 6.74
N ILE A 381 2.14 -7.05 7.60
CA ILE A 381 2.32 -7.23 9.04
C ILE A 381 2.29 -8.71 9.45
N ARG A 382 1.63 -9.59 8.65
CA ARG A 382 1.77 -11.03 8.84
C ARG A 382 3.23 -11.49 8.72
N GLN A 383 4.06 -10.84 7.90
CA GLN A 383 5.49 -11.12 7.85
C GLN A 383 6.19 -10.93 9.21
N TRP A 384 5.71 -10.02 10.07
CA TRP A 384 6.23 -9.88 11.44
C TRP A 384 5.85 -11.07 12.31
N PHE A 385 4.62 -11.58 12.18
CA PHE A 385 4.22 -12.82 12.84
C PHE A 385 5.08 -13.99 12.38
N GLU A 386 5.25 -14.14 11.06
CA GLU A 386 6.04 -15.22 10.47
C GLU A 386 7.52 -15.14 10.90
N TYR A 387 8.09 -13.93 10.94
CA TYR A 387 9.46 -13.72 11.42
C TYR A 387 9.62 -14.08 12.91
N LEU A 388 8.78 -13.53 13.76
CA LEU A 388 8.88 -13.77 15.21
C LEU A 388 8.70 -15.25 15.56
N THR A 389 7.74 -15.94 14.93
CA THR A 389 7.51 -17.36 15.16
C THR A 389 8.58 -18.28 14.54
N ALA A 390 9.35 -17.80 13.58
CA ALA A 390 10.50 -18.52 13.04
C ALA A 390 11.78 -18.24 13.83
N PHE A 391 11.91 -17.05 14.41
CA PHE A 391 13.09 -16.62 15.14
C PHE A 391 13.09 -17.04 16.62
N LEU A 392 11.90 -17.13 17.25
CA LEU A 392 11.73 -17.53 18.65
C LEU A 392 11.35 -19.01 18.74
N PRO A 393 12.25 -19.90 19.19
CA PRO A 393 12.02 -21.35 19.16
C PRO A 393 10.89 -21.81 20.10
N ASP A 394 10.66 -21.08 21.20
CA ASP A 394 9.65 -21.41 22.21
C ASP A 394 8.27 -20.82 21.90
N LEU A 395 8.18 -19.92 20.92
CA LEU A 395 6.91 -19.32 20.46
C LEU A 395 6.20 -20.26 19.47
N ARG A 396 5.41 -21.20 20.00
CA ARG A 396 4.79 -22.27 19.24
C ARG A 396 3.47 -21.82 18.61
N LYS A 397 3.33 -22.06 17.29
CA LYS A 397 2.09 -21.82 16.55
C LYS A 397 1.02 -22.83 16.90
N PHE A 398 -0.22 -22.36 17.01
CA PHE A 398 -1.40 -23.23 17.08
C PHE A 398 -1.93 -23.52 15.68
N ASP A 399 -2.30 -24.77 15.44
CA ASP A 399 -3.09 -25.13 14.28
C ASP A 399 -4.56 -24.86 14.62
N LEU A 400 -5.10 -23.80 14.04
CA LEU A 400 -6.51 -23.43 14.19
C LEU A 400 -7.39 -24.02 13.08
N GLY A 401 -6.91 -25.06 12.37
CA GLY A 401 -7.59 -25.67 11.22
C GLY A 401 -7.64 -24.75 10.00
N ASN A 402 -6.94 -23.63 10.04
CA ASN A 402 -6.88 -22.67 8.96
C ASN A 402 -5.66 -22.95 8.08
N HIS A 403 -5.83 -23.79 7.08
CA HIS A 403 -4.76 -24.14 6.12
C HIS A 403 -4.40 -22.97 5.16
N THR A 404 -5.14 -21.89 5.21
CA THR A 404 -4.80 -20.66 4.49
C THR A 404 -4.00 -19.75 5.40
N ARG A 405 -2.96 -19.10 4.90
CA ARG A 405 -2.20 -18.09 5.65
C ARG A 405 -3.00 -16.79 5.89
N VAL A 406 -4.32 -16.89 5.82
CA VAL A 406 -5.27 -15.78 5.92
C VAL A 406 -6.28 -16.11 7.00
N GLY A 407 -6.52 -15.17 7.87
CA GLY A 407 -7.40 -15.32 9.01
C GLY A 407 -6.64 -15.14 10.32
N LEU A 408 -7.16 -15.73 11.38
CA LEU A 408 -6.53 -15.72 12.69
C LEU A 408 -5.31 -16.67 12.70
N LEU A 409 -4.16 -16.15 13.07
CA LEU A 409 -2.98 -16.94 13.40
C LEU A 409 -2.62 -16.66 14.86
N CYS A 410 -2.27 -17.70 15.60
CA CYS A 410 -1.93 -17.59 17.01
C CYS A 410 -0.65 -18.37 17.34
N ALA A 411 0.17 -17.81 18.23
CA ALA A 411 1.35 -18.47 18.77
C ALA A 411 1.48 -18.13 20.26
N LEU A 412 1.99 -19.08 21.05
CA LEU A 412 2.13 -18.96 22.50
C LEU A 412 3.49 -19.49 22.98
N ASP A 413 4.15 -18.72 23.82
CA ASP A 413 5.24 -19.18 24.68
C ASP A 413 4.73 -19.15 26.14
N LYS A 414 4.43 -20.34 26.68
CA LYS A 414 3.86 -20.51 28.02
C LYS A 414 4.84 -20.13 29.12
N GLU A 415 6.12 -20.46 28.96
CA GLU A 415 7.16 -20.25 29.97
C GLU A 415 7.40 -18.76 30.20
N ASN A 416 7.34 -17.97 29.14
CA ASN A 416 7.54 -16.53 29.19
C ASN A 416 6.23 -15.73 29.19
N ASN A 417 5.07 -16.42 29.16
CA ASN A 417 3.75 -15.79 29.09
C ASN A 417 3.66 -14.77 27.93
N ILE A 418 4.04 -15.21 26.71
CA ILE A 418 3.98 -14.41 25.50
C ILE A 418 2.87 -14.97 24.61
N MET A 419 1.93 -14.12 24.24
CA MET A 419 0.91 -14.45 23.24
C MET A 419 1.10 -13.55 22.01
N LEU A 420 1.05 -14.14 20.83
CA LEU A 420 1.14 -13.43 19.55
C LEU A 420 -0.03 -13.85 18.64
N GLU A 421 -0.83 -12.90 18.24
CA GLU A 421 -1.91 -13.11 17.28
C GLU A 421 -1.72 -12.24 16.03
N HIS A 422 -2.09 -12.78 14.87
CA HIS A 422 -2.28 -12.01 13.66
C HIS A 422 -3.74 -12.14 13.20
N HIS A 423 -4.38 -10.98 13.00
CA HIS A 423 -5.72 -10.90 12.44
C HIS A 423 -5.65 -10.19 11.10
N ALA A 424 -6.10 -10.87 10.04
CA ALA A 424 -6.30 -10.21 8.76
C ALA A 424 -7.44 -9.19 8.88
N HIS A 425 -7.29 -8.02 8.24
CA HIS A 425 -8.35 -7.01 8.22
C HIS A 425 -9.59 -7.49 7.46
N GLY A 426 -10.74 -6.92 7.76
CA GLY A 426 -11.99 -7.20 7.06
C GLY A 426 -11.97 -6.82 5.58
N PRO A 427 -13.02 -7.15 4.82
CA PRO A 427 -13.10 -6.79 3.40
C PRO A 427 -12.87 -5.28 3.18
N PRO A 428 -12.33 -4.88 2.03
CA PRO A 428 -11.95 -5.69 0.87
C PRO A 428 -10.60 -6.39 1.05
N MET A 429 -10.48 -7.60 0.53
CA MET A 429 -9.27 -8.42 0.61
C MET A 429 -8.98 -9.14 -0.69
N GLN A 430 -7.70 -9.49 -0.91
CA GLN A 430 -7.26 -10.16 -2.13
C GLN A 430 -6.49 -11.42 -1.76
N PHE A 431 -7.19 -12.53 -1.67
CA PHE A 431 -6.60 -13.80 -1.26
C PHE A 431 -7.16 -15.00 -2.00
N ARG A 432 -6.57 -16.15 -1.70
CA ARG A 432 -7.20 -17.46 -1.85
C ARG A 432 -8.45 -17.50 -0.98
N SER A 433 -9.33 -18.47 -1.22
CA SER A 433 -10.59 -18.60 -0.47
C SER A 433 -10.36 -18.54 1.04
N VAL A 434 -11.11 -17.66 1.70
CA VAL A 434 -11.11 -17.47 3.16
C VAL A 434 -12.55 -17.33 3.64
N SER A 435 -12.91 -18.04 4.73
CA SER A 435 -14.23 -17.90 5.34
C SER A 435 -14.43 -16.49 5.90
N SER A 436 -15.64 -15.94 5.77
CA SER A 436 -16.01 -14.66 6.35
C SER A 436 -15.83 -14.63 7.88
N HIS A 437 -15.93 -15.79 8.54
CA HIS A 437 -15.71 -15.93 9.98
C HIS A 437 -14.27 -15.66 10.43
N HIS A 438 -13.32 -15.67 9.53
CA HIS A 438 -11.90 -15.36 9.80
C HIS A 438 -11.52 -13.92 9.45
N LEU A 439 -12.48 -13.10 9.04
CA LEU A 439 -12.25 -11.72 8.62
C LEU A 439 -12.90 -10.75 9.59
N TYR A 440 -12.11 -10.18 10.46
CA TYR A 440 -12.54 -9.19 11.44
C TYR A 440 -12.14 -7.79 11.02
N TYR A 441 -13.01 -6.81 11.22
CA TYR A 441 -12.62 -5.41 11.13
C TYR A 441 -11.65 -5.07 12.26
N ILE A 442 -10.56 -4.35 11.95
CA ILE A 442 -9.56 -3.95 12.96
C ILE A 442 -10.22 -3.20 14.12
N SER A 443 -11.16 -2.29 13.82
CA SER A 443 -11.93 -1.57 14.84
C SER A 443 -12.63 -2.52 15.81
N LYS A 444 -13.29 -3.58 15.31
CA LYS A 444 -13.94 -4.59 16.15
C LYS A 444 -12.93 -5.29 17.07
N THR A 445 -11.80 -5.73 16.51
CA THR A 445 -10.76 -6.39 17.34
C THR A 445 -10.25 -5.46 18.43
N LEU A 446 -10.03 -4.17 18.13
CA LEU A 446 -9.61 -3.18 19.13
C LEU A 446 -10.67 -2.94 20.22
N ASP A 447 -11.95 -2.95 19.86
CA ASP A 447 -13.06 -2.75 20.80
C ASP A 447 -13.22 -3.96 21.76
N GLU A 448 -12.89 -5.17 21.30
CA GLU A 448 -12.98 -6.44 22.04
C GLU A 448 -11.76 -6.72 22.94
N ILE A 449 -10.65 -5.98 22.82
CA ILE A 449 -9.49 -6.15 23.68
C ILE A 449 -9.84 -5.71 25.11
N GLU A 450 -9.72 -6.66 26.03
CA GLU A 450 -9.99 -6.44 27.47
C GLU A 450 -8.92 -5.56 28.14
N GLU A 451 -9.29 -4.94 29.26
CA GLU A 451 -8.38 -4.19 30.11
C GLU A 451 -7.38 -5.13 30.76
N ARG A 452 -6.12 -5.09 30.31
CA ARG A 452 -5.03 -5.85 30.89
C ARG A 452 -3.67 -5.21 30.59
N LYS A 453 -2.70 -5.48 31.45
CA LYS A 453 -1.32 -5.02 31.24
C LYS A 453 -0.63 -5.78 30.11
N GLY A 454 0.38 -5.16 29.51
CA GLY A 454 1.23 -5.82 28.53
C GLY A 454 0.60 -5.97 27.14
N VAL A 455 -0.44 -5.21 26.81
CA VAL A 455 -1.04 -5.21 25.47
C VAL A 455 -0.16 -4.42 24.50
N VAL A 456 0.18 -5.05 23.37
CA VAL A 456 0.98 -4.45 22.29
C VAL A 456 0.24 -4.68 20.96
N ILE A 457 0.09 -3.65 20.17
CA ILE A 457 -0.68 -3.70 18.92
C ILE A 457 0.15 -3.13 17.77
N GLY A 458 0.36 -3.91 16.72
CA GLY A 458 0.86 -3.45 15.44
C GLY A 458 -0.28 -3.37 14.43
N ILE A 459 -0.40 -2.26 13.71
CA ILE A 459 -1.46 -2.05 12.71
C ILE A 459 -0.85 -1.65 11.38
N THR A 460 -1.31 -2.29 10.29
CA THR A 460 -1.08 -1.83 8.92
C THR A 460 -2.31 -2.07 8.06
N LEU A 461 -2.57 -1.18 7.12
CA LEU A 461 -3.72 -1.28 6.22
C LEU A 461 -3.42 -0.52 4.94
N CYS A 462 -2.77 -1.16 3.97
CA CYS A 462 -2.38 -0.49 2.73
C CYS A 462 -2.58 -1.37 1.49
N ALA A 463 -2.04 -2.60 1.51
CA ALA A 463 -1.83 -3.39 0.31
C ALA A 463 -3.11 -3.67 -0.50
N HIS A 464 -4.23 -3.93 0.16
CA HIS A 464 -5.48 -4.35 -0.48
C HIS A 464 -6.40 -3.19 -0.87
N PHE A 465 -6.14 -1.98 -0.37
CA PHE A 465 -6.95 -0.80 -0.65
C PHE A 465 -6.52 -0.03 -1.90
N ASN A 466 -5.43 -0.42 -2.56
CA ASN A 466 -4.90 0.28 -3.75
C ASN A 466 -5.96 0.53 -4.83
N THR A 467 -6.92 -0.36 -4.98
CA THR A 467 -7.90 -0.35 -6.07
C THR A 467 -9.28 0.13 -5.64
N PHE A 468 -9.43 0.46 -4.36
CA PHE A 468 -10.70 0.93 -3.82
C PHE A 468 -10.73 2.45 -3.70
N PRO A 469 -11.93 3.06 -3.66
CA PRO A 469 -12.07 4.49 -3.46
C PRO A 469 -11.36 4.96 -2.21
N LEU A 470 -10.65 6.09 -2.30
CA LEU A 470 -9.94 6.67 -1.15
C LEU A 470 -10.89 7.07 -0.02
N ASP A 471 -12.10 7.48 -0.38
CA ASP A 471 -13.18 7.78 0.57
C ASP A 471 -13.45 6.61 1.53
N VAL A 472 -13.53 5.39 0.98
CA VAL A 472 -13.72 4.15 1.77
C VAL A 472 -12.51 3.90 2.67
N TYR A 473 -11.31 4.14 2.17
CA TYR A 473 -10.09 3.97 2.95
C TYR A 473 -9.99 4.97 4.10
N ILE A 474 -10.22 6.25 3.84
CA ILE A 474 -10.26 7.31 4.86
C ILE A 474 -11.25 6.92 5.96
N ARG A 475 -12.45 6.51 5.56
CA ARG A 475 -13.47 6.11 6.53
C ARG A 475 -13.07 4.93 7.39
N ARG A 476 -12.45 3.92 6.78
CA ARG A 476 -11.88 2.77 7.51
C ARG A 476 -10.85 3.22 8.56
N LEU A 477 -9.95 4.11 8.21
CA LEU A 477 -8.94 4.63 9.13
C LEU A 477 -9.54 5.49 10.25
N GLN A 478 -10.58 6.28 9.97
CA GLN A 478 -11.29 7.05 10.98
C GLN A 478 -11.94 6.15 12.04
N TYR A 479 -12.54 5.02 11.64
CA TYR A 479 -13.07 4.04 12.60
C TYR A 479 -11.98 3.38 13.42
N ILE A 480 -10.89 2.98 12.80
CA ILE A 480 -9.73 2.43 13.53
C ILE A 480 -9.22 3.45 14.56
N ARG A 481 -9.12 4.74 14.18
CA ARG A 481 -8.73 5.81 15.10
C ARG A 481 -9.67 5.94 16.28
N ARG A 482 -10.98 5.91 16.07
CA ARG A 482 -11.97 5.93 17.16
C ARG A 482 -11.74 4.78 18.14
N SER A 483 -11.61 3.55 17.63
CA SER A 483 -11.38 2.36 18.47
C SER A 483 -10.02 2.44 19.20
N ILE A 484 -8.98 3.00 18.59
CA ILE A 484 -7.70 3.27 19.26
C ILE A 484 -7.89 4.23 20.43
N LEU A 485 -8.59 5.35 20.22
CA LEU A 485 -8.83 6.34 21.28
C LEU A 485 -9.63 5.75 22.43
N GLN A 486 -10.66 4.95 22.14
CA GLN A 486 -11.44 4.24 23.15
C GLN A 486 -10.60 3.20 23.91
N LEU A 487 -9.76 2.44 23.22
CA LEU A 487 -8.85 1.49 23.86
C LEU A 487 -7.84 2.20 24.76
N LEU A 488 -7.21 3.27 24.30
CA LEU A 488 -6.26 4.04 25.10
C LEU A 488 -6.93 4.74 26.30
N SER A 489 -8.22 5.07 26.23
CA SER A 489 -8.93 5.64 27.38
C SER A 489 -9.19 4.62 28.48
N ARG A 490 -9.47 3.34 28.13
CA ARG A 490 -9.68 2.25 29.11
C ARG A 490 -8.39 1.52 29.49
N ASN A 491 -7.37 1.53 28.60
CA ASN A 491 -6.10 0.86 28.84
C ASN A 491 -4.93 1.73 28.31
N PRO A 492 -4.53 2.78 29.06
CA PRO A 492 -3.56 3.79 28.61
C PRO A 492 -2.14 3.26 28.42
N ASP A 493 -1.79 2.14 29.07
CA ASP A 493 -0.49 1.48 28.96
C ASP A 493 -0.31 0.72 27.63
N THR A 494 -1.38 0.53 26.85
CA THR A 494 -1.32 -0.17 25.56
C THR A 494 -0.33 0.51 24.62
N VAL A 495 0.61 -0.27 24.07
CA VAL A 495 1.54 0.20 23.06
C VAL A 495 0.94 -0.04 21.67
N ILE A 496 0.68 1.04 20.93
CA ILE A 496 0.15 0.96 19.58
C ILE A 496 1.18 1.48 18.59
N VAL A 497 1.46 0.68 17.56
CA VAL A 497 2.45 0.98 16.53
C VAL A 497 1.78 0.87 15.15
N ILE A 498 1.86 1.92 14.38
CA ILE A 498 1.39 1.97 13.00
C ILE A 498 2.57 1.64 12.08
N LYS A 499 2.45 0.55 11.33
CA LYS A 499 3.39 0.20 10.28
C LYS A 499 2.91 0.80 8.97
N THR A 500 3.74 1.59 8.31
CA THR A 500 3.44 2.16 6.99
C THR A 500 3.53 1.11 5.88
N GLY A 501 3.10 1.46 4.66
CA GLY A 501 3.16 0.54 3.52
C GLY A 501 4.59 0.20 3.10
N ASN A 502 4.76 -0.89 2.35
CA ASN A 502 6.01 -1.19 1.67
C ASN A 502 5.92 -0.80 0.19
N VAL A 503 7.05 -0.39 -0.39
CA VAL A 503 7.16 -0.10 -1.82
C VAL A 503 7.10 -1.40 -2.63
N ARG A 504 6.43 -1.37 -3.79
CA ARG A 504 6.17 -2.55 -4.63
C ARG A 504 7.18 -2.69 -5.75
N GLU A 505 7.39 -3.94 -6.19
CA GLU A 505 7.94 -4.22 -7.49
C GLU A 505 6.88 -3.98 -8.59
N PRO A 506 7.24 -3.48 -9.77
CA PRO A 506 6.32 -3.42 -10.89
C PRO A 506 6.07 -4.83 -11.46
N LYS A 507 4.81 -5.18 -11.65
CA LYS A 507 4.41 -6.47 -12.26
C LYS A 507 3.49 -6.23 -13.44
N ALA A 508 3.86 -6.75 -14.61
CA ALA A 508 2.99 -6.74 -15.77
C ALA A 508 1.61 -7.36 -15.44
N GLY A 509 0.54 -6.77 -15.94
CA GLY A 509 -0.84 -7.18 -15.67
C GLY A 509 -1.42 -6.73 -14.32
N TYR A 510 -0.59 -6.24 -13.39
CA TYR A 510 -1.06 -5.77 -12.08
C TYR A 510 -0.92 -4.25 -11.91
N ILE A 511 -0.08 -3.60 -12.71
CA ILE A 511 0.34 -2.21 -12.52
C ILE A 511 -0.83 -1.21 -12.53
N LEU A 512 -1.88 -1.47 -13.30
CA LEU A 512 -3.08 -0.63 -13.34
C LEU A 512 -3.91 -0.70 -12.05
N ASN A 513 -3.73 -1.77 -11.27
CA ASN A 513 -4.50 -2.04 -10.07
C ASN A 513 -3.65 -1.90 -8.80
N TYR A 514 -2.36 -2.24 -8.88
CA TYR A 514 -1.46 -2.26 -7.74
C TYR A 514 -0.14 -1.61 -8.12
N ASN A 515 0.06 -0.38 -7.68
CA ASN A 515 1.25 0.41 -7.99
C ASN A 515 1.68 1.28 -6.81
N ASP A 516 2.87 1.85 -6.90
CA ASP A 516 3.43 2.67 -5.83
C ASP A 516 2.74 4.03 -5.68
N TRP A 517 2.18 4.60 -6.75
CA TRP A 517 1.47 5.87 -6.63
C TRP A 517 0.20 5.72 -5.80
N PHE A 518 -0.61 4.67 -6.05
CA PHE A 518 -1.75 4.37 -5.18
C PHE A 518 -1.32 4.09 -3.74
N SER A 519 -0.26 3.28 -3.55
CA SER A 519 0.25 2.96 -2.20
C SER A 519 0.75 4.18 -1.47
N TYR A 520 1.41 5.11 -2.17
CA TYR A 520 1.91 6.37 -1.62
C TYR A 520 0.76 7.25 -1.09
N GLN A 521 -0.32 7.39 -1.86
CA GLN A 521 -1.48 8.15 -1.41
C GLN A 521 -2.11 7.54 -0.14
N LEU A 522 -2.25 6.21 -0.09
CA LEU A 522 -2.74 5.52 1.11
C LEU A 522 -1.80 5.74 2.31
N ASP A 523 -0.48 5.71 2.09
CA ASP A 523 0.52 5.94 3.13
C ASP A 523 0.43 7.36 3.70
N VAL A 524 0.33 8.37 2.84
CA VAL A 524 0.14 9.77 3.24
C VAL A 524 -1.12 9.95 4.10
N LEU A 525 -2.24 9.38 3.67
CA LEU A 525 -3.51 9.42 4.41
C LEU A 525 -3.40 8.74 5.78
N MET A 526 -2.78 7.56 5.84
CA MET A 526 -2.60 6.82 7.08
C MET A 526 -1.74 7.59 8.08
N ARG A 527 -0.61 8.14 7.65
CA ARG A 527 0.25 8.98 8.49
C ARG A 527 -0.52 10.17 9.04
N ARG A 528 -1.31 10.84 8.21
CA ARG A 528 -2.06 12.04 8.60
C ARG A 528 -3.18 11.74 9.60
N ILE A 529 -3.93 10.68 9.41
CA ILE A 529 -5.05 10.30 10.28
C ILE A 529 -4.56 9.91 11.68
N PHE A 530 -3.41 9.24 11.78
CA PHE A 530 -2.82 8.84 13.07
C PHE A 530 -1.79 9.83 13.62
N ALA A 531 -1.52 10.94 12.91
CA ALA A 531 -0.68 12.00 13.42
C ALA A 531 -1.23 12.56 14.74
N TYR A 532 -0.34 12.98 15.61
CA TYR A 532 -0.66 13.58 16.92
C TYR A 532 -1.39 12.66 17.92
N MET A 533 -1.54 11.37 17.61
CA MET A 533 -2.03 10.38 18.55
C MET A 533 -0.87 9.80 19.39
N ASN A 534 -1.19 9.25 20.56
CA ASN A 534 -0.21 8.53 21.38
C ASN A 534 0.11 7.14 20.78
N VAL A 535 0.59 7.13 19.55
CA VAL A 535 1.03 5.95 18.81
C VAL A 535 2.47 6.12 18.32
N ALA A 536 3.13 5.03 17.99
CA ALA A 536 4.43 5.02 17.33
C ALA A 536 4.28 4.69 15.84
N PHE A 537 5.32 4.99 15.06
CA PHE A 537 5.38 4.63 13.64
C PHE A 537 6.63 3.79 13.34
N VAL A 538 6.44 2.73 12.55
CA VAL A 538 7.51 2.05 11.83
C VAL A 538 7.39 2.47 10.36
N ASP A 539 8.35 3.25 9.89
CA ASP A 539 8.35 3.77 8.53
C ASP A 539 8.85 2.75 7.51
N ALA A 540 8.04 1.71 7.29
CA ALA A 540 8.38 0.66 6.34
C ALA A 540 8.48 1.16 4.88
N TRP A 541 7.81 2.29 4.55
CA TRP A 541 7.93 2.93 3.25
C TRP A 541 9.36 3.41 3.00
N GLU A 542 9.87 4.28 3.86
CA GLU A 542 11.24 4.79 3.72
C GLU A 542 12.29 3.68 3.92
N MET A 543 12.06 2.74 4.86
CA MET A 543 12.93 1.59 5.04
C MET A 543 13.03 0.73 3.77
N THR A 544 11.95 0.58 3.00
CA THR A 544 11.98 -0.16 1.73
C THR A 544 12.63 0.66 0.61
N VAL A 545 12.37 1.98 0.51
CA VAL A 545 13.00 2.86 -0.49
C VAL A 545 14.51 2.95 -0.27
N ALA A 546 14.93 3.15 0.98
CA ALA A 546 16.33 3.36 1.35
C ALA A 546 17.22 2.13 1.12
N HIS A 547 16.67 0.92 1.28
CA HIS A 547 17.46 -0.31 1.21
C HIS A 547 17.97 -0.57 -0.22
N TYR A 548 19.20 -1.11 -0.35
CA TYR A 548 19.83 -1.38 -1.64
C TYR A 548 19.22 -2.56 -2.41
N LEU A 549 18.51 -3.46 -1.73
CA LEU A 549 17.85 -4.60 -2.36
C LEU A 549 16.66 -4.15 -3.23
N PRO A 550 16.24 -4.99 -4.20
CA PRO A 550 15.08 -4.69 -5.02
C PRO A 550 13.81 -4.48 -4.20
N HIS A 551 13.00 -3.50 -4.60
CA HIS A 551 11.71 -3.22 -3.98
C HIS A 551 10.77 -4.42 -4.12
N ASN A 552 10.05 -4.74 -3.05
CA ASN A 552 9.03 -5.77 -3.03
C ASN A 552 7.99 -5.43 -1.95
N ILE A 553 6.71 -5.64 -2.26
CA ILE A 553 5.63 -5.46 -1.27
C ILE A 553 5.81 -6.39 -0.05
N HIS A 554 6.46 -7.52 -0.25
CA HIS A 554 6.93 -8.43 0.79
C HIS A 554 8.45 -8.38 0.81
N PRO A 555 9.06 -7.39 1.50
CA PRO A 555 10.50 -7.21 1.48
C PRO A 555 11.25 -8.38 2.10
N GLN A 556 12.55 -8.41 1.85
CA GLN A 556 13.44 -9.45 2.34
C GLN A 556 13.54 -9.43 3.87
N GLN A 557 13.89 -10.56 4.47
CA GLN A 557 13.94 -10.74 5.92
C GLN A 557 14.80 -9.70 6.65
N ILE A 558 15.86 -9.20 6.02
CA ILE A 558 16.71 -8.19 6.64
C ILE A 558 15.95 -6.86 6.86
N ILE A 559 15.06 -6.48 5.96
CA ILE A 559 14.20 -5.31 6.11
C ILE A 559 13.17 -5.57 7.23
N ILE A 560 12.51 -6.74 7.20
CA ILE A 560 11.56 -7.14 8.25
C ILE A 560 12.22 -7.16 9.64
N LYS A 561 13.44 -7.67 9.74
CA LYS A 561 14.21 -7.65 11.00
C LYS A 561 14.39 -6.23 11.52
N ASN A 562 14.76 -5.29 10.67
CA ASN A 562 14.92 -3.89 11.06
C ASN A 562 13.58 -3.21 11.40
N GLU A 563 12.49 -3.52 10.66
CA GLU A 563 11.14 -3.07 11.03
C GLU A 563 10.77 -3.54 12.45
N ILE A 564 11.11 -4.79 12.80
CA ILE A 564 10.86 -5.38 14.12
C ILE A 564 11.76 -4.74 15.18
N ASP A 565 13.02 -4.44 14.90
CA ASP A 565 13.90 -3.72 15.82
C ASP A 565 13.30 -2.35 16.19
N VAL A 566 12.81 -1.60 15.21
CA VAL A 566 12.10 -0.33 15.43
C VAL A 566 10.86 -0.55 16.27
N PHE A 567 10.03 -1.52 15.92
CA PHE A 567 8.81 -1.87 16.65
C PHE A 567 9.10 -2.20 18.12
N LEU A 568 10.05 -3.10 18.37
CA LEU A 568 10.42 -3.53 19.72
C LEU A 568 11.10 -2.43 20.53
N SER A 569 11.75 -1.46 19.90
CA SER A 569 12.31 -0.30 20.58
C SER A 569 11.24 0.60 21.22
N TYR A 570 10.03 0.65 20.64
CA TYR A 570 8.88 1.30 21.27
C TYR A 570 8.19 0.45 22.33
N VAL A 571 8.26 -0.88 22.20
CA VAL A 571 7.64 -1.84 23.13
C VAL A 571 8.46 -2.00 24.40
N CYS A 572 9.78 -1.94 24.27
CA CYS A 572 10.74 -2.20 25.35
C CYS A 572 11.76 -1.06 25.40
N PRO A 573 11.43 0.06 26.03
CA PRO A 573 12.42 1.09 26.32
C PRO A 573 13.55 0.50 27.18
N SER A 574 14.73 1.15 27.19
CA SER A 574 15.86 0.69 27.99
C SER A 574 15.46 0.63 29.47
N GLU A 575 15.80 -0.45 30.14
CA GLU A 575 15.72 -0.43 31.59
C GLU A 575 16.67 0.67 32.05
N LYS A 576 16.17 1.67 32.77
CA LYS A 576 17.06 2.59 33.51
C LYS A 576 17.81 1.73 34.51
N GLU A 577 19.13 1.61 34.34
CA GLU A 577 20.01 1.00 35.33
C GLU A 577 19.90 1.73 36.65
#